data_83161c7d9dfa88bbd49c6f7fdcda7692
#
_entry.id   83161c7d9dfa88bbd49c6f7fdcda7692
#
_cell.length_a   1.000
_cell.length_b   1.000
_cell.length_c   1.000
_cell.angle_alpha   90.00
_cell.angle_beta   90.00
_cell.angle_gamma   90.00
#
_symmetry.space_group_name_H-M   'P 1'
#
loop_
_entity.id
_entity.type
_entity.pdbx_description
1 polymer ?
#
loop_
_entity_poly.entity_id
_entity_poly.type
_entity_poly.pdbx_seq_one_letter_code
_entity_poly.pdbx_strand_id
1 'polypeptide(L)'
;MPDEQITDFKHFIRLIGRGQRAGRTLTINEAQQAMSMLINGQATPEQKGAFLMLLRVREETAEELAGFTLAFRAFNHPDLADLNVDLDMGCYAGKRRHLPWFLLASLLLAQSGKRVFMHGTHEPDSKRLYLKEVLPQLGLLVSTTVDDARSSLEQVGLAYMDLASFNSPLEEIIQLREQFGLRSCANTLARMLNPSSAPFSLQGVFHRNVDEKHSQTACLLKEANIVCFRGEGGEVEFNPERDVTLHLARHGQATTLELSSSTQSWALKPKELVVGQMVDLWCGHIQDTYAEQAIIGTLAIMLVLTEQLPWPNAQLQAMQLWQARSTAWPLKLPKLESSLVFNTQGKFYAH
;
A
#
# COMPACT_ATOMS: atom_id res chain seq x y z
N MET A 1 -22.22 0.40 29.65
CA MET A 1 -21.45 1.16 30.68
C MET A 1 -20.65 2.19 29.90
N PRO A 2 -20.56 3.47 30.35
CA PRO A 2 -19.68 4.41 29.68
C PRO A 2 -18.25 3.84 29.74
N ASP A 3 -17.52 3.88 28.62
CA ASP A 3 -16.14 3.42 28.53
C ASP A 3 -15.31 4.22 29.55
N GLU A 4 -14.79 3.52 30.55
CA GLU A 4 -13.96 4.11 31.59
C GLU A 4 -12.66 4.59 30.92
N GLN A 5 -12.41 5.88 30.98
CA GLN A 5 -11.23 6.49 30.34
C GLN A 5 -9.97 5.97 31.02
N ILE A 6 -9.24 5.09 30.36
CA ILE A 6 -8.00 4.51 30.87
C ILE A 6 -6.92 5.59 30.85
N THR A 7 -6.34 5.93 32.00
CA THR A 7 -5.33 7.00 32.14
C THR A 7 -3.89 6.48 32.23
N ASP A 8 -3.69 5.17 32.40
CA ASP A 8 -2.37 4.56 32.59
C ASP A 8 -2.10 3.52 31.50
N PHE A 9 -1.13 3.80 30.63
CA PHE A 9 -0.78 2.97 29.49
C PHE A 9 -0.39 1.52 29.85
N LYS A 10 0.17 1.29 31.07
CA LYS A 10 0.49 -0.07 31.53
C LYS A 10 -0.73 -0.99 31.59
N HIS A 11 -1.93 -0.45 31.64
CA HIS A 11 -3.16 -1.23 31.59
C HIS A 11 -3.26 -2.06 30.30
N PHE A 12 -3.02 -1.43 29.14
CA PHE A 12 -3.05 -2.11 27.85
C PHE A 12 -1.97 -3.19 27.72
N ILE A 13 -0.75 -2.91 28.24
CA ILE A 13 0.31 -3.91 28.28
C ILE A 13 -0.11 -5.11 29.12
N ARG A 14 -0.76 -4.89 30.28
CA ARG A 14 -1.29 -5.98 31.12
C ARG A 14 -2.37 -6.80 30.42
N LEU A 15 -3.26 -6.15 29.66
CA LEU A 15 -4.32 -6.87 28.93
C LEU A 15 -3.73 -7.84 27.93
N ILE A 16 -2.78 -7.40 27.11
CA ILE A 16 -2.24 -8.23 26.02
C ILE A 16 -1.06 -9.11 26.45
N GLY A 17 -0.36 -8.78 27.54
CA GLY A 17 0.90 -9.40 27.95
C GLY A 17 0.81 -10.48 29.04
N ARG A 18 -0.36 -10.77 29.60
CA ARG A 18 -0.52 -11.75 30.71
C ARG A 18 -0.35 -13.22 30.31
N GLY A 19 0.10 -13.48 29.08
CA GLY A 19 0.26 -14.84 28.55
C GLY A 19 -1.06 -15.47 28.10
N GLN A 20 -0.97 -16.67 27.52
CA GLN A 20 -2.09 -17.32 26.80
C GLN A 20 -3.35 -17.58 27.62
N ARG A 21 -3.24 -17.71 28.95
CA ARG A 21 -4.38 -18.06 29.82
C ARG A 21 -5.09 -16.85 30.42
N ALA A 22 -4.43 -15.72 30.57
CA ALA A 22 -4.96 -14.55 31.28
C ALA A 22 -4.92 -13.26 30.44
N GLY A 23 -4.21 -13.27 29.35
CA GLY A 23 -4.19 -12.18 28.37
C GLY A 23 -5.41 -12.28 27.44
N ARG A 24 -5.82 -11.13 26.92
CA ARG A 24 -6.87 -11.03 25.90
C ARG A 24 -6.49 -10.00 24.85
N THR A 25 -7.21 -10.00 23.76
CA THR A 25 -7.13 -8.95 22.73
C THR A 25 -7.84 -7.67 23.19
N LEU A 26 -7.51 -6.56 22.57
CA LEU A 26 -8.19 -5.29 22.81
C LEU A 26 -9.47 -5.19 21.98
N THR A 27 -10.49 -4.57 22.54
CA THR A 27 -11.63 -4.11 21.77
C THR A 27 -11.24 -2.97 20.84
N ILE A 28 -12.08 -2.61 19.86
CA ILE A 28 -11.83 -1.47 18.94
C ILE A 28 -11.56 -0.19 19.75
N ASN A 29 -12.39 0.11 20.77
CA ASN A 29 -12.23 1.32 21.58
C ASN A 29 -10.94 1.30 22.41
N GLU A 30 -10.61 0.16 23.06
CA GLU A 30 -9.37 0.01 23.82
C GLU A 30 -8.14 0.14 22.90
N ALA A 31 -8.19 -0.46 21.71
CA ALA A 31 -7.11 -0.37 20.73
C ALA A 31 -6.92 1.06 20.23
N GLN A 32 -8.01 1.76 19.90
CA GLN A 32 -7.97 3.17 19.51
C GLN A 32 -7.40 4.03 20.63
N GLN A 33 -7.85 3.84 21.86
CA GLN A 33 -7.35 4.59 23.02
C GLN A 33 -5.87 4.30 23.28
N ALA A 34 -5.45 3.04 23.26
CA ALA A 34 -4.05 2.66 23.46
C ALA A 34 -3.13 3.31 22.41
N MET A 35 -3.51 3.25 21.14
CA MET A 35 -2.71 3.85 20.07
C MET A 35 -2.72 5.37 20.15
N SER A 36 -3.84 6.00 20.45
CA SER A 36 -3.92 7.46 20.67
C SER A 36 -3.02 7.91 21.81
N MET A 37 -3.00 7.20 22.94
CA MET A 37 -2.10 7.48 24.07
C MET A 37 -0.62 7.33 23.66
N LEU A 38 -0.31 6.31 22.88
CA LEU A 38 1.06 6.07 22.40
C LEU A 38 1.53 7.20 21.46
N ILE A 39 0.67 7.64 20.53
CA ILE A 39 0.96 8.74 19.60
C ILE A 39 1.13 10.07 20.35
N ASN A 40 0.29 10.33 21.33
CA ASN A 40 0.31 11.57 22.13
C ASN A 40 1.41 11.58 23.21
N GLY A 41 2.35 10.63 23.20
CA GLY A 41 3.48 10.62 24.13
C GLY A 41 3.12 10.24 25.57
N GLN A 42 1.95 9.65 25.80
CA GLN A 42 1.49 9.20 27.13
C GLN A 42 2.04 7.81 27.51
N ALA A 43 2.82 7.18 26.63
CA ALA A 43 3.55 5.95 26.86
C ALA A 43 5.04 6.26 26.93
N THR A 44 5.77 5.65 27.91
CA THR A 44 7.24 5.74 27.92
C THR A 44 7.83 5.00 26.72
N PRO A 45 9.09 5.26 26.31
CA PRO A 45 9.76 4.51 25.25
C PRO A 45 9.76 2.99 25.51
N GLU A 46 9.96 2.56 26.75
CA GLU A 46 9.93 1.15 27.15
C GLU A 46 8.53 0.56 27.00
N GLN A 47 7.50 1.30 27.38
CA GLN A 47 6.09 0.88 27.21
C GLN A 47 5.72 0.79 25.72
N LYS A 48 6.15 1.77 24.91
CA LYS A 48 5.96 1.76 23.45
C LYS A 48 6.60 0.51 22.84
N GLY A 49 7.87 0.25 23.13
CA GLY A 49 8.58 -0.93 22.64
C GLY A 49 7.92 -2.24 23.08
N ALA A 50 7.59 -2.37 24.36
CA ALA A 50 6.95 -3.57 24.90
C ALA A 50 5.58 -3.82 24.24
N PHE A 51 4.75 -2.80 24.10
CA PHE A 51 3.42 -2.89 23.50
C PHE A 51 3.49 -3.34 22.03
N LEU A 52 4.32 -2.67 21.22
CA LEU A 52 4.47 -2.98 19.80
C LEU A 52 5.03 -4.39 19.58
N MET A 53 5.98 -4.84 20.39
CA MET A 53 6.55 -6.18 20.25
C MET A 53 5.63 -7.28 20.78
N LEU A 54 4.84 -7.05 21.81
CA LEU A 54 3.80 -7.98 22.24
C LEU A 54 2.75 -8.18 21.13
N LEU A 55 2.29 -7.10 20.50
CA LEU A 55 1.39 -7.17 19.33
C LEU A 55 2.04 -7.97 18.20
N ARG A 56 3.31 -7.67 17.86
CA ARG A 56 4.04 -8.37 16.79
C ARG A 56 4.14 -9.88 17.02
N VAL A 57 4.39 -10.32 18.26
CA VAL A 57 4.55 -11.75 18.59
C VAL A 57 3.20 -12.48 18.64
N ARG A 58 2.17 -11.82 19.15
CA ARG A 58 0.84 -12.38 19.29
C ARG A 58 0.02 -12.32 17.99
N GLU A 59 0.40 -11.43 17.10
CA GLU A 59 -0.36 -10.92 15.95
C GLU A 59 -1.63 -10.15 16.37
N GLU A 60 -1.95 -9.12 15.63
CA GLU A 60 -3.12 -8.27 15.85
C GLU A 60 -4.40 -8.95 15.34
N THR A 61 -5.51 -8.70 16.01
CA THR A 61 -6.85 -9.06 15.50
C THR A 61 -7.40 -7.97 14.57
N ALA A 62 -8.47 -8.29 13.84
CA ALA A 62 -9.15 -7.31 13.00
C ALA A 62 -9.72 -6.13 13.80
N GLU A 63 -10.24 -6.39 15.02
CA GLU A 63 -10.75 -5.36 15.93
C GLU A 63 -9.63 -4.41 16.39
N GLU A 64 -8.47 -4.97 16.74
CA GLU A 64 -7.30 -4.17 17.14
C GLU A 64 -6.80 -3.33 15.99
N LEU A 65 -6.68 -3.90 14.79
CA LEU A 65 -6.30 -3.16 13.59
C LEU A 65 -7.32 -2.04 13.27
N ALA A 66 -8.62 -2.29 13.45
CA ALA A 66 -9.64 -1.26 13.27
C ALA A 66 -9.44 -0.09 14.24
N GLY A 67 -9.26 -0.37 15.54
CA GLY A 67 -9.03 0.67 16.54
C GLY A 67 -7.75 1.44 16.30
N PHE A 68 -6.65 0.76 15.99
CA PHE A 68 -5.37 1.40 15.65
C PHE A 68 -5.47 2.27 14.40
N THR A 69 -6.17 1.80 13.37
CA THR A 69 -6.40 2.57 12.14
C THR A 69 -7.16 3.86 12.42
N LEU A 70 -8.23 3.80 13.23
CA LEU A 70 -8.98 4.99 13.63
C LEU A 70 -8.10 6.01 14.38
N ALA A 71 -7.21 5.55 15.25
CA ALA A 71 -6.29 6.43 15.97
C ALA A 71 -5.35 7.16 15.01
N PHE A 72 -4.75 6.46 14.02
CA PHE A 72 -3.83 7.10 13.06
C PHE A 72 -4.55 7.97 12.03
N ARG A 73 -5.76 7.63 11.61
CA ARG A 73 -6.55 8.46 10.70
C ARG A 73 -6.82 9.85 11.25
N ALA A 74 -6.90 10.00 12.56
CA ALA A 74 -7.05 11.30 13.21
C ALA A 74 -5.84 12.24 13.01
N PHE A 75 -4.70 11.72 12.55
CA PHE A 75 -3.48 12.47 12.26
C PHE A 75 -3.23 12.66 10.76
N ASN A 76 -4.09 12.15 9.89
CA ASN A 76 -4.01 12.44 8.46
C ASN A 76 -4.20 13.94 8.24
N HIS A 77 -3.48 14.50 7.26
CA HIS A 77 -3.69 15.89 6.88
C HIS A 77 -5.13 16.08 6.39
N PRO A 78 -5.93 16.97 6.99
CA PRO A 78 -7.38 17.04 6.74
C PRO A 78 -7.73 17.34 5.29
N ASP A 79 -6.96 18.19 4.61
CA ASP A 79 -7.23 18.64 3.25
C ASP A 79 -7.01 17.53 2.18
N LEU A 80 -6.48 16.37 2.57
CA LEU A 80 -6.35 15.22 1.66
C LEU A 80 -7.72 14.67 1.24
N ALA A 81 -8.73 14.76 2.10
CA ALA A 81 -10.09 14.34 1.77
C ALA A 81 -10.72 15.20 0.65
N ASP A 82 -10.24 16.44 0.48
CA ASP A 82 -10.74 17.38 -0.54
C ASP A 82 -10.09 17.19 -1.92
N LEU A 83 -9.19 16.23 -2.07
CA LEU A 83 -8.53 15.94 -3.34
C LEU A 83 -9.45 15.27 -4.37
N ASN A 84 -10.64 14.81 -3.98
CA ASN A 84 -11.60 14.10 -4.84
C ASN A 84 -10.95 12.92 -5.57
N VAL A 85 -10.33 12.03 -4.83
CA VAL A 85 -9.67 10.83 -5.32
C VAL A 85 -10.69 9.71 -5.53
N ASP A 86 -10.57 8.95 -6.63
CA ASP A 86 -11.37 7.74 -6.86
C ASP A 86 -10.76 6.52 -6.16
N LEU A 87 -9.44 6.31 -6.32
CA LEU A 87 -8.74 5.12 -5.84
C LEU A 87 -7.54 5.49 -4.96
N ASP A 88 -7.55 4.99 -3.73
CA ASP A 88 -6.44 5.07 -2.78
C ASP A 88 -5.59 3.79 -2.81
N MET A 89 -4.27 3.91 -2.77
CA MET A 89 -3.33 2.79 -2.86
C MET A 89 -2.16 2.95 -1.88
N GLY A 90 -2.05 2.06 -0.90
CA GLY A 90 -0.92 2.01 0.02
C GLY A 90 0.26 1.20 -0.53
N CYS A 91 1.39 1.85 -0.82
CA CYS A 91 2.60 1.29 -1.45
C CYS A 91 3.77 1.26 -0.45
N TYR A 92 3.80 0.27 0.45
CA TYR A 92 4.71 0.22 1.60
C TYR A 92 5.70 -0.95 1.61
N ALA A 93 5.62 -1.84 0.62
CA ALA A 93 6.48 -3.03 0.62
C ALA A 93 7.81 -2.81 -0.07
N GLY A 94 7.83 -1.98 -1.12
CA GLY A 94 8.95 -1.82 -2.02
C GLY A 94 9.22 -3.07 -2.88
N LYS A 95 9.84 -2.90 -4.02
CA LYS A 95 10.13 -3.96 -4.99
C LYS A 95 11.54 -4.48 -4.84
N ARG A 96 11.74 -5.78 -5.05
CA ARG A 96 13.06 -6.43 -4.95
C ARG A 96 13.43 -7.26 -6.17
N ARG A 97 12.42 -7.84 -6.83
CA ARG A 97 12.62 -8.83 -7.90
C ARG A 97 12.16 -8.34 -9.26
N HIS A 98 11.20 -7.44 -9.28
CA HIS A 98 10.61 -6.85 -10.47
C HIS A 98 10.46 -5.35 -10.25
N LEU A 99 10.37 -4.58 -11.33
CA LEU A 99 9.99 -3.17 -11.30
C LEU A 99 8.54 -3.01 -10.82
N PRO A 100 8.12 -1.84 -10.34
CA PRO A 100 6.75 -1.60 -9.88
C PRO A 100 5.79 -1.44 -11.07
N TRP A 101 5.47 -2.54 -11.74
CA TRP A 101 4.61 -2.55 -12.93
C TRP A 101 3.21 -2.04 -12.66
N PHE A 102 2.72 -2.14 -11.41
CA PHE A 102 1.45 -1.56 -10.99
C PHE A 102 1.36 -0.04 -11.21
N LEU A 103 2.50 0.66 -11.28
CA LEU A 103 2.53 2.08 -11.59
C LEU A 103 2.07 2.36 -13.03
N LEU A 104 2.43 1.50 -14.00
CA LEU A 104 1.94 1.63 -15.37
C LEU A 104 0.45 1.30 -15.46
N ALA A 105 -0.04 0.34 -14.68
CA ALA A 105 -1.48 0.07 -14.55
C ALA A 105 -2.23 1.29 -13.97
N SER A 106 -1.65 1.96 -12.96
CA SER A 106 -2.21 3.17 -12.36
C SER A 106 -2.25 4.34 -13.35
N LEU A 107 -1.22 4.51 -14.18
CA LEU A 107 -1.21 5.52 -15.24
C LEU A 107 -2.31 5.26 -16.30
N LEU A 108 -2.54 4.00 -16.68
CA LEU A 108 -3.63 3.65 -17.60
C LEU A 108 -5.00 3.94 -16.99
N LEU A 109 -5.19 3.61 -15.73
CA LEU A 109 -6.42 3.93 -15.01
C LEU A 109 -6.63 5.45 -14.92
N ALA A 110 -5.56 6.21 -14.65
CA ALA A 110 -5.62 7.66 -14.64
C ALA A 110 -5.98 8.24 -16.03
N GLN A 111 -5.41 7.69 -17.11
CA GLN A 111 -5.76 8.08 -18.48
C GLN A 111 -7.20 7.75 -18.87
N SER A 112 -7.83 6.76 -18.20
CA SER A 112 -9.26 6.46 -18.35
C SER A 112 -10.17 7.41 -17.57
N GLY A 113 -9.62 8.42 -16.90
CA GLY A 113 -10.36 9.47 -16.20
C GLY A 113 -10.52 9.27 -14.70
N LYS A 114 -9.89 8.25 -14.10
CA LYS A 114 -9.89 8.04 -12.65
C LYS A 114 -8.76 8.83 -11.97
N ARG A 115 -9.01 9.31 -10.77
CA ARG A 115 -8.01 9.99 -9.94
C ARG A 115 -7.42 9.00 -8.94
N VAL A 116 -6.13 8.72 -9.05
CA VAL A 116 -5.41 7.72 -8.25
C VAL A 116 -4.48 8.41 -7.27
N PHE A 117 -4.63 8.14 -5.98
CA PHE A 117 -3.73 8.62 -4.93
C PHE A 117 -2.93 7.45 -4.37
N MET A 118 -1.63 7.52 -4.50
CA MET A 118 -0.69 6.57 -3.91
C MET A 118 0.03 7.19 -2.73
N HIS A 119 0.29 6.39 -1.72
CA HIS A 119 1.09 6.81 -0.58
C HIS A 119 2.01 5.69 -0.11
N GLY A 120 3.12 6.06 0.50
CA GLY A 120 4.14 5.08 0.87
C GLY A 120 5.17 5.63 1.82
N THR A 121 6.17 4.81 2.13
CA THR A 121 7.35 5.19 2.88
C THR A 121 8.59 4.60 2.24
N HIS A 122 9.74 4.98 2.73
CA HIS A 122 11.04 4.48 2.36
C HIS A 122 11.74 3.89 3.59
N GLU A 123 12.21 2.65 3.47
CA GLU A 123 13.03 1.99 4.49
C GLU A 123 14.48 1.89 3.97
N PRO A 124 15.43 2.74 4.43
CA PRO A 124 16.76 2.90 3.79
C PRO A 124 17.56 1.59 3.64
N ASP A 125 17.59 0.76 4.67
CA ASP A 125 18.40 -0.47 4.69
C ASP A 125 17.65 -1.73 4.23
N SER A 126 16.47 -1.57 3.65
CA SER A 126 15.61 -2.70 3.29
C SER A 126 16.05 -3.47 2.04
N LYS A 127 16.99 -2.96 1.26
CA LYS A 127 17.41 -3.49 -0.06
C LYS A 127 16.21 -3.65 -1.00
N ARG A 128 15.32 -2.66 -1.02
CA ARG A 128 14.12 -2.61 -1.86
C ARG A 128 14.04 -1.29 -2.60
N LEU A 129 13.46 -1.34 -3.79
CA LEU A 129 13.19 -0.18 -4.63
C LEU A 129 11.79 0.35 -4.27
N TYR A 130 11.71 1.56 -3.72
CA TYR A 130 10.45 2.22 -3.36
C TYR A 130 10.01 3.23 -4.41
N LEU A 131 8.73 3.60 -4.41
CA LEU A 131 8.19 4.56 -5.38
C LEU A 131 8.87 5.92 -5.29
N LYS A 132 9.29 6.35 -4.10
CA LYS A 132 10.02 7.60 -3.91
C LYS A 132 11.26 7.73 -4.81
N GLU A 133 11.97 6.62 -5.08
CA GLU A 133 13.12 6.60 -5.96
C GLU A 133 12.73 6.41 -7.44
N VAL A 134 11.61 5.75 -7.70
CA VAL A 134 11.14 5.42 -9.06
C VAL A 134 10.49 6.63 -9.74
N LEU A 135 9.58 7.29 -9.03
CA LEU A 135 8.71 8.33 -9.60
C LEU A 135 9.46 9.48 -10.26
N PRO A 136 10.52 10.06 -9.64
CA PRO A 136 11.28 11.14 -10.27
C PRO A 136 11.93 10.74 -11.59
N GLN A 137 12.40 9.48 -11.72
CA GLN A 137 13.00 8.98 -12.95
C GLN A 137 11.99 8.85 -14.09
N LEU A 138 10.72 8.71 -13.78
CA LEU A 138 9.61 8.63 -14.74
C LEU A 138 8.98 9.99 -15.04
N GLY A 139 9.46 11.07 -14.40
CA GLY A 139 8.89 12.41 -14.54
C GLY A 139 7.64 12.65 -13.70
N LEU A 140 7.42 11.81 -12.68
CA LEU A 140 6.34 11.97 -11.70
C LEU A 140 6.85 12.68 -10.44
N LEU A 141 6.02 13.55 -9.90
CA LEU A 141 6.33 14.27 -8.67
C LEU A 141 6.13 13.38 -7.44
N VAL A 142 7.07 13.45 -6.49
CA VAL A 142 6.86 13.03 -5.11
C VAL A 142 6.31 14.25 -4.36
N SER A 143 5.01 14.25 -4.09
CA SER A 143 4.33 15.38 -3.45
C SER A 143 4.75 15.49 -1.99
N THR A 144 5.08 16.70 -1.56
CA THR A 144 5.42 17.03 -0.18
C THR A 144 4.34 17.85 0.52
N THR A 145 3.44 18.44 -0.27
CA THR A 145 2.28 19.19 0.19
C THR A 145 1.00 18.69 -0.47
N VAL A 146 -0.15 19.03 0.11
CA VAL A 146 -1.45 18.70 -0.50
C VAL A 146 -1.65 19.41 -1.83
N ASP A 147 -1.12 20.63 -1.98
CA ASP A 147 -1.19 21.38 -3.24
C ASP A 147 -0.34 20.72 -4.35
N ASP A 148 0.83 20.15 -4.02
CA ASP A 148 1.60 19.34 -4.97
C ASP A 148 0.78 18.12 -5.44
N ALA A 149 0.14 17.42 -4.51
CA ALA A 149 -0.71 16.27 -4.82
C ALA A 149 -1.92 16.68 -5.69
N ARG A 150 -2.55 17.80 -5.38
CA ARG A 150 -3.65 18.38 -6.18
C ARG A 150 -3.21 18.66 -7.60
N SER A 151 -2.08 19.36 -7.76
CA SER A 151 -1.51 19.68 -9.06
C SER A 151 -1.17 18.42 -9.88
N SER A 152 -0.60 17.39 -9.23
CA SER A 152 -0.31 16.10 -9.88
C SER A 152 -1.58 15.40 -10.36
N LEU A 153 -2.63 15.37 -9.52
CA LEU A 153 -3.93 14.80 -9.89
C LEU A 153 -4.60 15.56 -11.05
N GLU A 154 -4.45 16.88 -11.10
CA GLU A 154 -5.01 17.69 -12.21
C GLU A 154 -4.25 17.48 -13.52
N GLN A 155 -2.94 17.32 -13.48
CA GLN A 155 -2.09 17.18 -14.66
C GLN A 155 -2.06 15.77 -15.24
N VAL A 156 -2.02 14.77 -14.35
CA VAL A 156 -1.70 13.36 -14.71
C VAL A 156 -2.82 12.41 -14.29
N GLY A 157 -3.72 12.82 -13.38
CA GLY A 157 -4.69 11.93 -12.75
C GLY A 157 -4.09 11.02 -11.68
N LEU A 158 -2.79 11.18 -11.36
CA LEU A 158 -2.07 10.36 -10.39
C LEU A 158 -1.21 11.23 -9.49
N ALA A 159 -1.27 11.00 -8.18
CA ALA A 159 -0.38 11.62 -7.20
C ALA A 159 0.23 10.59 -6.26
N TYR A 160 1.42 10.88 -5.74
CA TYR A 160 2.07 10.12 -4.68
C TYR A 160 2.56 11.05 -3.58
N MET A 161 2.34 10.67 -2.33
CA MET A 161 2.82 11.40 -1.16
C MET A 161 3.49 10.44 -0.16
N ASP A 162 4.64 10.85 0.37
CA ASP A 162 5.30 10.12 1.46
C ASP A 162 4.47 10.20 2.75
N LEU A 163 4.43 9.10 3.50
CA LEU A 163 3.73 9.00 4.78
C LEU A 163 4.17 10.09 5.76
N ALA A 164 5.46 10.41 5.81
CA ALA A 164 6.01 11.45 6.66
C ALA A 164 5.38 12.83 6.41
N SER A 165 4.91 13.10 5.19
CA SER A 165 4.33 14.38 4.79
C SER A 165 2.88 14.57 5.24
N PHE A 166 2.16 13.49 5.58
CA PHE A 166 0.75 13.60 5.95
C PHE A 166 0.36 12.86 7.25
N ASN A 167 1.19 11.93 7.72
CA ASN A 167 0.98 11.19 8.97
C ASN A 167 2.31 10.83 9.63
N SER A 168 3.02 11.86 10.12
CA SER A 168 4.34 11.69 10.74
C SER A 168 4.34 10.74 11.94
N PRO A 169 3.29 10.67 12.81
CA PRO A 169 3.32 9.73 13.93
C PRO A 169 3.38 8.25 13.50
N LEU A 170 2.71 7.88 12.40
CA LEU A 170 2.78 6.52 11.89
C LEU A 170 4.13 6.24 11.25
N GLU A 171 4.67 7.21 10.51
CA GLU A 171 6.03 7.12 9.94
C GLU A 171 7.07 6.88 11.03
N GLU A 172 7.04 7.65 12.12
CA GLU A 172 7.96 7.47 13.24
C GLU A 172 7.93 6.05 13.81
N ILE A 173 6.73 5.44 13.92
CA ILE A 173 6.60 4.07 14.43
C ILE A 173 7.12 3.04 13.40
N ILE A 174 6.94 3.27 12.12
CA ILE A 174 7.50 2.41 11.06
C ILE A 174 9.04 2.43 11.15
N GLN A 175 9.64 3.60 11.34
CA GLN A 175 11.10 3.77 11.42
C GLN A 175 11.72 3.16 12.68
N LEU A 176 10.94 2.86 13.74
CA LEU A 176 11.43 2.09 14.89
C LEU A 176 11.93 0.67 14.51
N ARG A 177 11.62 0.22 13.29
CA ARG A 177 12.19 -1.03 12.77
C ARG A 177 13.72 -1.09 12.86
N GLU A 178 14.41 0.02 12.66
CA GLU A 178 15.88 0.09 12.78
C GLU A 178 16.34 -0.26 14.19
N GLN A 179 15.58 0.17 15.20
CA GLN A 179 15.88 -0.11 16.62
C GLN A 179 15.41 -1.50 17.05
N PHE A 180 14.25 -1.93 16.57
CA PHE A 180 13.67 -3.24 16.92
C PHE A 180 14.26 -4.41 16.15
N GLY A 181 14.89 -4.17 14.98
CA GLY A 181 15.30 -5.22 14.03
C GLY A 181 14.10 -5.94 13.37
N LEU A 182 12.87 -5.58 13.70
CA LEU A 182 11.63 -6.20 13.24
C LEU A 182 10.59 -5.14 12.84
N ARG A 183 9.74 -5.48 11.88
CA ARG A 183 8.54 -4.69 11.57
C ARG A 183 7.49 -4.85 12.68
N SER A 184 6.75 -3.79 12.97
CA SER A 184 5.60 -3.79 13.88
C SER A 184 4.26 -3.79 13.10
N CYS A 185 3.14 -3.70 13.82
CA CYS A 185 1.81 -3.52 13.24
C CYS A 185 1.69 -2.25 12.35
N ALA A 186 2.54 -1.25 12.56
CA ALA A 186 2.53 0.00 11.80
C ALA A 186 2.61 -0.21 10.29
N ASN A 187 3.41 -1.20 9.84
CA ASN A 187 3.52 -1.54 8.41
C ASN A 187 2.21 -2.10 7.82
N THR A 188 1.38 -2.73 8.63
CA THR A 188 0.03 -3.19 8.25
C THR A 188 -0.93 -2.02 8.22
N LEU A 189 -0.94 -1.20 9.27
CA LEU A 189 -1.84 -0.06 9.46
C LEU A 189 -1.71 1.00 8.35
N ALA A 190 -0.49 1.26 7.90
CA ALA A 190 -0.23 2.24 6.85
C ALA A 190 -1.02 1.99 5.56
N ARG A 191 -1.28 0.71 5.24
CA ARG A 191 -2.07 0.32 4.06
C ARG A 191 -3.58 0.53 4.21
N MET A 192 -4.04 0.72 5.46
CA MET A 192 -5.46 0.86 5.80
C MET A 192 -5.86 2.33 6.01
N LEU A 193 -4.94 3.28 5.84
CA LEU A 193 -5.18 4.68 6.17
C LEU A 193 -6.27 5.31 5.32
N ASN A 194 -6.27 5.05 3.99
CA ASN A 194 -7.13 5.75 3.04
C ASN A 194 -7.21 7.26 3.35
N PRO A 195 -6.06 7.99 3.33
CA PRO A 195 -5.99 9.35 3.82
C PRO A 195 -6.79 10.34 2.97
N SER A 196 -7.04 10.01 1.71
CA SER A 196 -7.86 10.81 0.79
C SER A 196 -9.36 10.56 0.93
N SER A 197 -9.78 9.66 1.83
CA SER A 197 -11.19 9.24 1.99
C SER A 197 -11.80 8.76 0.66
N ALA A 198 -10.99 8.17 -0.21
CA ALA A 198 -11.42 7.66 -1.52
C ALA A 198 -12.50 6.58 -1.34
N PRO A 199 -13.49 6.51 -2.24
CA PRO A 199 -14.54 5.49 -2.20
C PRO A 199 -14.02 4.08 -2.47
N PHE A 200 -12.83 3.96 -3.06
CA PHE A 200 -12.18 2.70 -3.36
C PHE A 200 -10.76 2.67 -2.78
N SER A 201 -10.37 1.55 -2.14
CA SER A 201 -9.02 1.34 -1.62
C SER A 201 -8.46 -0.01 -2.07
N LEU A 202 -7.26 0.00 -2.64
CA LEU A 202 -6.54 -1.18 -3.08
C LEU A 202 -5.34 -1.43 -2.17
N GLN A 203 -5.28 -2.61 -1.56
CA GLN A 203 -4.29 -2.95 -0.55
C GLN A 203 -3.52 -4.21 -0.94
N GLY A 204 -2.19 -4.12 -0.95
CA GLY A 204 -1.30 -5.24 -1.20
C GLY A 204 -0.64 -5.73 0.08
N VAL A 205 -0.59 -7.05 0.28
CA VAL A 205 0.07 -7.68 1.43
C VAL A 205 0.98 -8.82 0.98
N PHE A 206 1.90 -9.23 1.84
CA PHE A 206 2.86 -10.30 1.53
C PHE A 206 2.50 -11.64 2.17
N HIS A 207 2.10 -11.62 3.44
CA HIS A 207 1.86 -12.83 4.23
C HIS A 207 0.45 -13.38 4.04
N ARG A 208 0.31 -14.71 4.15
CA ARG A 208 -0.99 -15.38 4.15
C ARG A 208 -1.82 -14.93 5.34
N ASN A 209 -3.13 -14.93 5.18
CA ASN A 209 -4.16 -14.57 6.18
C ASN A 209 -4.16 -13.07 6.58
N VAL A 210 -3.18 -12.29 6.12
CA VAL A 210 -3.17 -10.83 6.35
C VAL A 210 -4.17 -10.14 5.43
N ASP A 211 -4.34 -10.63 4.19
CA ASP A 211 -5.33 -10.18 3.22
C ASP A 211 -6.77 -10.34 3.73
N GLU A 212 -7.10 -11.51 4.27
CA GLU A 212 -8.40 -11.75 4.92
C GLU A 212 -8.61 -10.82 6.12
N LYS A 213 -7.59 -10.67 6.98
CA LYS A 213 -7.63 -9.80 8.15
C LYS A 213 -7.88 -8.33 7.75
N HIS A 214 -7.28 -7.84 6.64
CA HIS A 214 -7.56 -6.52 6.08
C HIS A 214 -9.03 -6.35 5.67
N SER A 215 -9.59 -7.35 4.99
CA SER A 215 -11.00 -7.35 4.60
C SER A 215 -11.94 -7.34 5.81
N GLN A 216 -11.64 -8.14 6.84
CA GLN A 216 -12.39 -8.16 8.11
C GLN A 216 -12.31 -6.79 8.81
N THR A 217 -11.12 -6.19 8.89
CA THR A 217 -10.92 -4.85 9.45
C THR A 217 -11.71 -3.79 8.70
N ALA A 218 -11.71 -3.85 7.37
CA ALA A 218 -12.48 -2.95 6.52
C ALA A 218 -14.00 -3.05 6.78
N CYS A 219 -14.51 -4.26 6.99
CA CYS A 219 -15.91 -4.47 7.37
C CYS A 219 -16.24 -3.82 8.72
N LEU A 220 -15.36 -3.95 9.73
CA LEU A 220 -15.53 -3.32 11.04
C LEU A 220 -15.49 -1.79 10.95
N LEU A 221 -14.65 -1.23 10.09
CA LEU A 221 -14.56 0.20 9.82
C LEU A 221 -15.68 0.72 8.89
N LYS A 222 -16.52 -0.17 8.35
CA LYS A 222 -17.58 0.15 7.39
C LYS A 222 -17.06 0.85 6.14
N GLU A 223 -15.87 0.45 5.68
CA GLU A 223 -15.29 0.98 4.45
C GLU A 223 -16.24 0.76 3.26
N ALA A 224 -16.26 1.72 2.34
CA ALA A 224 -17.18 1.65 1.21
C ALA A 224 -16.83 0.48 0.28
N ASN A 225 -15.61 0.45 -0.25
CA ASN A 225 -15.13 -0.62 -1.11
C ASN A 225 -13.62 -0.81 -0.96
N ILE A 226 -13.19 -2.00 -0.59
CA ILE A 226 -11.79 -2.38 -0.49
C ILE A 226 -11.55 -3.69 -1.24
N VAL A 227 -10.39 -3.78 -1.88
CA VAL A 227 -9.79 -5.05 -2.28
C VAL A 227 -8.43 -5.19 -1.62
N CYS A 228 -8.22 -6.28 -0.91
CA CYS A 228 -6.92 -6.68 -0.40
C CYS A 228 -6.51 -8.03 -0.99
N PHE A 229 -5.24 -8.18 -1.37
CA PHE A 229 -4.72 -9.42 -1.93
C PHE A 229 -3.21 -9.55 -1.68
N ARG A 230 -2.72 -10.78 -1.85
CA ARG A 230 -1.29 -11.05 -1.78
C ARG A 230 -0.62 -10.67 -3.11
N GLY A 231 -0.20 -9.41 -3.19
CA GLY A 231 0.46 -8.88 -4.36
C GLY A 231 1.95 -9.26 -4.47
N GLU A 232 2.56 -8.98 -5.62
CA GLU A 232 3.97 -9.27 -5.87
C GLU A 232 4.88 -8.43 -4.95
N GLY A 233 5.72 -9.11 -4.17
CA GLY A 233 6.58 -8.47 -3.19
C GLY A 233 5.83 -7.88 -1.98
N GLY A 234 4.51 -7.98 -1.92
CA GLY A 234 3.63 -7.34 -0.94
C GLY A 234 3.11 -5.97 -1.37
N GLU A 235 3.34 -5.58 -2.62
CA GLU A 235 2.77 -4.41 -3.26
C GLU A 235 1.42 -4.71 -3.92
N VAL A 236 0.72 -3.70 -4.36
CA VAL A 236 -0.58 -3.77 -5.03
C VAL A 236 -0.45 -4.22 -6.49
N GLU A 237 0.31 -5.28 -6.71
CA GLU A 237 0.65 -5.79 -8.05
C GLU A 237 0.24 -7.26 -8.23
N PHE A 238 -0.52 -7.54 -9.27
CA PHE A 238 -0.85 -8.89 -9.67
C PHE A 238 0.42 -9.66 -10.03
N ASN A 239 0.55 -10.88 -9.50
CA ASN A 239 1.63 -11.79 -9.89
C ASN A 239 1.08 -12.82 -10.89
N PRO A 240 1.49 -12.78 -12.17
CA PRO A 240 0.97 -13.66 -13.18
C PRO A 240 1.37 -15.14 -13.01
N GLU A 241 2.38 -15.42 -12.17
CA GLU A 241 2.95 -16.74 -11.97
C GLU A 241 2.25 -17.57 -10.88
N ARG A 242 1.26 -17.04 -10.21
CA ARG A 242 0.56 -17.74 -9.11
C ARG A 242 -0.91 -17.34 -9.04
N ASP A 243 -1.70 -18.25 -8.49
CA ASP A 243 -3.08 -17.95 -8.15
C ASP A 243 -3.15 -16.86 -7.07
N VAL A 244 -4.15 -16.00 -7.18
CA VAL A 244 -4.37 -14.86 -6.29
C VAL A 244 -5.83 -14.88 -5.84
N THR A 245 -6.03 -14.82 -4.53
CA THR A 245 -7.34 -14.58 -3.91
C THR A 245 -7.49 -13.09 -3.66
N LEU A 246 -8.53 -12.48 -4.21
CA LEU A 246 -8.95 -11.14 -3.84
C LEU A 246 -9.91 -11.24 -2.65
N HIS A 247 -9.60 -10.56 -1.56
CA HIS A 247 -10.49 -10.37 -0.44
C HIS A 247 -11.16 -9.00 -0.58
N LEU A 248 -12.47 -9.00 -0.84
CA LEU A 248 -13.26 -7.80 -1.04
C LEU A 248 -14.05 -7.48 0.23
N ALA A 249 -14.11 -6.21 0.60
CA ALA A 249 -15.06 -5.70 1.57
C ALA A 249 -15.87 -4.58 0.93
N ARG A 250 -17.18 -4.71 0.91
CA ARG A 250 -18.11 -3.72 0.34
C ARG A 250 -19.23 -3.46 1.34
N HIS A 251 -19.31 -2.21 1.83
CA HIS A 251 -20.35 -1.78 2.78
C HIS A 251 -20.53 -2.75 3.97
N GLY A 252 -19.40 -3.23 4.53
CA GLY A 252 -19.40 -4.14 5.69
C GLY A 252 -19.62 -5.62 5.35
N GLN A 253 -19.66 -6.01 4.07
CA GLN A 253 -19.77 -7.40 3.64
C GLN A 253 -18.47 -7.87 3.00
N ALA A 254 -17.91 -8.98 3.50
CA ALA A 254 -16.73 -9.63 2.96
C ALA A 254 -17.10 -10.69 1.92
N THR A 255 -16.38 -10.71 0.81
CA THR A 255 -16.46 -11.74 -0.23
C THR A 255 -15.07 -12.05 -0.77
N THR A 256 -14.91 -13.15 -1.49
CA THR A 256 -13.65 -13.54 -2.13
C THR A 256 -13.84 -13.78 -3.62
N LEU A 257 -12.77 -13.55 -4.39
CA LEU A 257 -12.71 -13.88 -5.80
C LEU A 257 -11.37 -14.55 -6.09
N GLU A 258 -11.41 -15.78 -6.58
CA GLU A 258 -10.22 -16.54 -6.94
C GLU A 258 -9.80 -16.23 -8.38
N LEU A 259 -8.53 -15.89 -8.56
CA LEU A 259 -7.92 -15.61 -9.85
C LEU A 259 -6.83 -16.66 -10.11
N SER A 260 -6.95 -17.35 -11.24
CA SER A 260 -5.91 -18.29 -11.66
C SER A 260 -4.69 -17.56 -12.20
N SER A 261 -3.52 -18.17 -12.05
CA SER A 261 -2.28 -17.71 -12.69
C SER A 261 -2.46 -17.60 -14.21
N SER A 262 -1.88 -16.55 -14.79
CA SER A 262 -1.97 -16.30 -16.24
C SER A 262 -0.83 -16.95 -17.05
N THR A 263 0.20 -17.47 -16.37
CA THR A 263 1.33 -18.16 -17.00
C THR A 263 1.72 -19.42 -16.23
N GLN A 264 2.19 -20.43 -16.95
CA GLN A 264 2.78 -21.65 -16.38
C GLN A 264 4.31 -21.60 -16.35
N SER A 265 4.91 -20.58 -16.95
CA SER A 265 6.37 -20.42 -17.01
C SER A 265 6.83 -19.37 -16.00
N TRP A 266 7.90 -19.69 -15.27
CA TRP A 266 8.53 -18.76 -14.33
C TRP A 266 9.45 -17.81 -15.08
N ALA A 267 9.27 -16.50 -14.89
CA ALA A 267 10.17 -15.51 -15.45
C ALA A 267 11.53 -15.53 -14.74
N LEU A 268 12.59 -15.35 -15.51
CA LEU A 268 13.91 -15.14 -14.96
C LEU A 268 13.92 -13.80 -14.20
N LYS A 269 14.33 -13.85 -12.93
CA LYS A 269 14.44 -12.64 -12.11
C LYS A 269 15.64 -11.83 -12.54
N PRO A 270 15.45 -10.57 -12.91
CA PRO A 270 16.57 -9.72 -13.27
C PRO A 270 17.52 -9.53 -12.08
N LYS A 271 18.82 -9.42 -12.36
CA LYS A 271 19.83 -9.10 -11.35
C LYS A 271 19.80 -7.62 -10.97
N GLU A 272 19.31 -6.80 -11.87
CA GLU A 272 19.23 -5.34 -11.76
C GLU A 272 17.86 -4.86 -12.19
N LEU A 273 17.36 -3.84 -11.52
CA LEU A 273 16.10 -3.18 -11.84
C LEU A 273 16.43 -1.81 -12.43
N VAL A 274 16.28 -1.68 -13.73
CA VAL A 274 16.52 -0.43 -14.48
C VAL A 274 15.20 0.26 -14.72
N VAL A 275 14.93 1.35 -14.01
CA VAL A 275 13.63 2.04 -14.06
C VAL A 275 13.25 2.49 -15.47
N GLY A 276 14.26 2.87 -16.31
CA GLY A 276 14.05 3.22 -17.72
C GLY A 276 13.33 2.15 -18.53
N GLN A 277 13.45 0.87 -18.18
CA GLN A 277 12.72 -0.22 -18.84
C GLN A 277 11.19 -0.08 -18.74
N MET A 278 10.68 0.65 -17.75
CA MET A 278 9.25 0.94 -17.65
C MET A 278 8.80 1.86 -18.78
N VAL A 279 9.62 2.85 -19.13
CA VAL A 279 9.41 3.75 -20.29
C VAL A 279 9.55 2.96 -21.60
N ASP A 280 10.59 2.16 -21.72
CA ASP A 280 10.84 1.36 -22.94
C ASP A 280 9.71 0.37 -23.21
N LEU A 281 9.18 -0.28 -22.16
CA LEU A 281 8.02 -1.17 -22.29
C LEU A 281 6.76 -0.41 -22.69
N TRP A 282 6.51 0.76 -22.07
CA TRP A 282 5.37 1.60 -22.45
C TRP A 282 5.44 2.05 -23.91
N CYS A 283 6.62 2.46 -24.36
CA CYS A 283 6.85 2.91 -25.74
C CYS A 283 6.93 1.77 -26.77
N GLY A 284 6.94 0.51 -26.32
CA GLY A 284 7.05 -0.66 -27.22
C GLY A 284 8.47 -0.92 -27.73
N HIS A 285 9.49 -0.31 -27.13
CA HIS A 285 10.89 -0.54 -27.49
C HIS A 285 11.39 -1.91 -27.00
N ILE A 286 10.81 -2.42 -25.93
CA ILE A 286 11.07 -3.77 -25.40
C ILE A 286 9.75 -4.54 -25.23
N GLN A 287 9.86 -5.87 -25.17
CA GLN A 287 8.77 -6.77 -24.85
C GLN A 287 9.12 -7.55 -23.58
N ASP A 288 8.22 -7.58 -22.61
CA ASP A 288 8.33 -8.36 -21.38
C ASP A 288 6.96 -8.93 -21.03
N THR A 289 6.77 -10.21 -21.31
CA THR A 289 5.51 -10.90 -21.10
C THR A 289 5.06 -10.90 -19.64
N TYR A 290 6.00 -11.03 -18.70
CA TYR A 290 5.69 -10.95 -17.27
C TYR A 290 5.17 -9.55 -16.90
N ALA A 291 5.88 -8.51 -17.32
CA ALA A 291 5.52 -7.12 -17.06
C ALA A 291 4.14 -6.78 -17.66
N GLU A 292 3.89 -7.16 -18.91
CA GLU A 292 2.60 -6.91 -19.55
C GLU A 292 1.45 -7.60 -18.82
N GLN A 293 1.62 -8.87 -18.45
CA GLN A 293 0.62 -9.62 -17.68
C GLN A 293 0.42 -9.04 -16.28
N ALA A 294 1.47 -8.59 -15.61
CA ALA A 294 1.39 -7.94 -14.32
C ALA A 294 0.62 -6.60 -14.42
N ILE A 295 0.87 -5.79 -15.46
CA ILE A 295 0.16 -4.54 -15.71
C ILE A 295 -1.32 -4.81 -15.99
N ILE A 296 -1.63 -5.70 -16.94
CA ILE A 296 -3.00 -6.02 -17.34
C ILE A 296 -3.78 -6.61 -16.16
N GLY A 297 -3.18 -7.58 -15.43
CA GLY A 297 -3.82 -8.18 -14.26
C GLY A 297 -4.05 -7.19 -13.12
N THR A 298 -3.10 -6.28 -12.87
CA THR A 298 -3.27 -5.24 -11.84
C THR A 298 -4.37 -4.25 -12.25
N LEU A 299 -4.38 -3.79 -13.51
CA LEU A 299 -5.43 -2.92 -14.02
C LEU A 299 -6.81 -3.60 -13.97
N ALA A 300 -6.88 -4.90 -14.30
CA ALA A 300 -8.12 -5.66 -14.18
C ALA A 300 -8.64 -5.71 -12.73
N ILE A 301 -7.75 -5.91 -11.73
CA ILE A 301 -8.13 -5.84 -10.31
C ILE A 301 -8.67 -4.44 -9.96
N MET A 302 -8.03 -3.36 -10.44
CA MET A 302 -8.52 -2.00 -10.25
C MET A 302 -9.92 -1.81 -10.86
N LEU A 303 -10.20 -2.36 -12.05
CA LEU A 303 -11.51 -2.29 -12.69
C LEU A 303 -12.58 -3.14 -11.97
N VAL A 304 -12.22 -4.31 -11.44
CA VAL A 304 -13.10 -5.09 -10.55
C VAL A 304 -13.51 -4.25 -9.34
N LEU A 305 -12.58 -3.48 -8.79
CA LEU A 305 -12.84 -2.64 -7.62
C LEU A 305 -13.64 -1.40 -7.98
N THR A 306 -13.20 -0.60 -8.94
CA THR A 306 -13.73 0.73 -9.23
C THR A 306 -14.98 0.72 -10.10
N GLU A 307 -15.13 -0.27 -11.01
CA GLU A 307 -16.25 -0.38 -11.94
C GLU A 307 -17.14 -1.60 -11.69
N GLN A 308 -16.77 -2.40 -10.68
CA GLN A 308 -17.49 -3.62 -10.27
C GLN A 308 -17.67 -4.64 -11.41
N LEU A 309 -16.72 -4.67 -12.33
CA LEU A 309 -16.77 -5.59 -13.48
C LEU A 309 -16.51 -7.03 -13.02
N PRO A 310 -17.19 -8.02 -13.62
CA PRO A 310 -16.76 -9.41 -13.52
C PRO A 310 -15.33 -9.58 -14.03
N TRP A 311 -14.55 -10.49 -13.43
CA TRP A 311 -13.14 -10.67 -13.74
C TRP A 311 -12.82 -10.82 -15.23
N PRO A 312 -13.55 -11.67 -16.01
CA PRO A 312 -13.25 -11.81 -17.45
C PRO A 312 -13.43 -10.50 -18.23
N ASN A 313 -14.44 -9.70 -17.87
CA ASN A 313 -14.70 -8.40 -18.50
C ASN A 313 -13.63 -7.38 -18.12
N ALA A 314 -13.22 -7.38 -16.85
CA ALA A 314 -12.16 -6.51 -16.35
C ALA A 314 -10.82 -6.82 -17.03
N GLN A 315 -10.49 -8.11 -17.23
CA GLN A 315 -9.29 -8.53 -17.97
C GLN A 315 -9.33 -8.06 -19.42
N LEU A 316 -10.46 -8.27 -20.09
CA LEU A 316 -10.63 -7.85 -21.49
C LEU A 316 -10.47 -6.32 -21.63
N GLN A 317 -11.11 -5.56 -20.77
CA GLN A 317 -11.01 -4.08 -20.79
C GLN A 317 -9.60 -3.61 -20.46
N ALA A 318 -8.93 -4.23 -19.47
CA ALA A 318 -7.54 -3.91 -19.13
C ALA A 318 -6.58 -4.18 -20.31
N MET A 319 -6.77 -5.30 -21.00
CA MET A 319 -6.01 -5.64 -22.22
C MET A 319 -6.26 -4.63 -23.33
N GLN A 320 -7.51 -4.22 -23.56
CA GLN A 320 -7.86 -3.21 -24.57
C GLN A 320 -7.23 -1.85 -24.24
N LEU A 321 -7.27 -1.42 -22.99
CA LEU A 321 -6.61 -0.18 -22.54
C LEU A 321 -5.09 -0.23 -22.74
N TRP A 322 -4.45 -1.37 -22.42
CA TRP A 322 -3.02 -1.55 -22.66
C TRP A 322 -2.67 -1.47 -24.14
N GLN A 323 -3.46 -2.13 -25.01
CA GLN A 323 -3.23 -2.17 -26.46
C GLN A 323 -3.51 -0.81 -27.14
N ALA A 324 -4.53 -0.08 -26.67
CA ALA A 324 -4.94 1.20 -27.23
C ALA A 324 -4.12 2.39 -26.72
N ARG A 325 -3.22 2.19 -25.73
CA ARG A 325 -2.42 3.28 -25.17
C ARG A 325 -1.56 3.96 -26.24
N SER A 326 -1.32 5.23 -26.09
CA SER A 326 -0.28 5.91 -26.86
C SER A 326 1.09 5.29 -26.53
N THR A 327 1.88 4.98 -27.54
CA THR A 327 3.28 4.54 -27.37
C THR A 327 4.23 5.68 -27.06
N ALA A 328 3.77 6.94 -27.08
CA ALA A 328 4.54 8.05 -26.53
C ALA A 328 4.45 8.03 -24.99
N TRP A 329 5.59 8.21 -24.32
CA TRP A 329 5.61 8.35 -22.87
C TRP A 329 4.80 9.61 -22.48
N PRO A 330 3.81 9.51 -21.56
CA PRO A 330 2.87 10.60 -21.33
C PRO A 330 3.43 11.76 -20.50
N LEU A 331 4.64 11.61 -19.96
CA LEU A 331 5.21 12.56 -19.02
C LEU A 331 6.52 13.15 -19.55
N LYS A 332 6.91 14.32 -19.05
CA LYS A 332 8.20 14.89 -19.37
C LYS A 332 9.28 14.21 -18.52
N LEU A 333 10.12 13.43 -19.17
CA LEU A 333 11.25 12.80 -18.49
C LEU A 333 12.26 13.87 -18.01
N PRO A 334 12.85 13.68 -16.82
CA PRO A 334 13.91 14.54 -16.35
C PRO A 334 15.14 14.41 -17.28
N LYS A 335 15.93 15.48 -17.39
CA LYS A 335 17.26 15.39 -18.00
C LYS A 335 18.17 14.69 -16.98
N LEU A 336 18.17 13.37 -17.01
CA LEU A 336 19.08 12.58 -16.19
C LEU A 336 20.39 12.42 -16.93
N GLU A 337 21.50 12.75 -16.29
CA GLU A 337 22.85 12.49 -16.82
C GLU A 337 23.18 10.99 -16.85
N SER A 338 22.42 10.18 -16.10
CA SER A 338 22.49 8.71 -16.05
C SER A 338 21.21 8.10 -15.48
N SER A 339 20.79 6.93 -15.98
CA SER A 339 19.69 6.16 -15.37
C SER A 339 20.16 5.52 -14.07
N LEU A 340 19.38 5.66 -13.00
CA LEU A 340 19.63 4.94 -11.75
C LEU A 340 19.31 3.46 -11.94
N VAL A 341 20.28 2.61 -11.63
CA VAL A 341 20.14 1.16 -11.63
C VAL A 341 20.11 0.67 -10.19
N PHE A 342 19.06 -0.06 -9.85
CA PHE A 342 18.93 -0.69 -8.54
C PHE A 342 19.40 -2.14 -8.63
N ASN A 343 20.48 -2.45 -7.94
CA ASN A 343 20.98 -3.81 -7.80
C ASN A 343 20.13 -4.57 -6.76
N THR A 344 19.73 -5.78 -7.06
CA THR A 344 18.95 -6.64 -6.16
C THR A 344 19.69 -7.01 -4.86
N GLN A 345 20.97 -6.63 -4.72
CA GLN A 345 21.71 -6.64 -3.47
C GLN A 345 21.52 -5.37 -2.63
N GLY A 346 20.77 -4.37 -3.13
CA GLY A 346 20.36 -3.16 -2.42
C GLY A 346 21.29 -1.96 -2.58
N LYS A 347 21.95 -1.81 -3.73
CA LYS A 347 22.77 -0.64 -4.04
C LYS A 347 22.23 0.08 -5.27
N PHE A 348 22.23 1.42 -5.22
CA PHE A 348 22.03 2.28 -6.38
C PHE A 348 23.37 2.64 -7.01
N TYR A 349 23.47 2.66 -8.32
CA TYR A 349 24.57 3.22 -9.06
C TYR A 349 24.07 3.87 -10.35
N ALA A 350 24.83 4.87 -10.82
CA ALA A 350 24.60 5.49 -12.11
C ALA A 350 25.29 4.64 -13.21
N HIS A 351 24.59 4.42 -14.29
CA HIS A 351 25.15 3.83 -15.52
C HIS A 351 25.51 4.92 -16.49
#